data_006e70b12ad19e2fdc8d366535fdc6a4
#
_entry.id   006e70b12ad19e2fdc8d366535fdc6a4
#
_cell.length_a   1.000
_cell.length_b   1.000
_cell.length_c   1.000
_cell.angle_alpha   90.00
_cell.angle_beta   90.00
_cell.angle_gamma   90.00
#
_symmetry.space_group_name_H-M   'P 1'
#
loop_
_entity.id
_entity.type
_entity.pdbx_description
1 polymer ?
#
loop_
_entity_poly.entity_id
_entity_poly.type
_entity_poly.pdbx_seq_one_letter_code
_entity_poly.pdbx_strand_id
1 'polypeptide(L)'
;VSDNPFKPELWQPVEGFEDLTDITYHRRLDGGALQPTVRVAFNRPEVRNAFRPHTVDELYRTLDHARMSPDVGVVLLTGNGPSAKDGGWAFCSGGDQRIRGRTGYQYAAGESAETVDPARAGRLHILEVQRLIRFMPKPV
;
A
#
# COMPACT_ATOMS: atom_id res chain seq x y z
N VAL A 1 25.31 8.05 -2.89
CA VAL A 1 24.04 8.46 -2.27
C VAL A 1 22.98 8.26 -3.33
N SER A 2 22.19 7.17 -3.21
CA SER A 2 21.04 7.02 -4.07
C SER A 2 20.05 8.12 -3.70
N ASP A 3 19.79 9.04 -4.61
CA ASP A 3 18.73 10.01 -4.42
C ASP A 3 17.43 9.24 -4.13
N ASN A 4 16.89 9.46 -2.95
CA ASN A 4 15.57 8.95 -2.65
C ASN A 4 14.60 9.56 -3.68
N PRO A 5 14.00 8.76 -4.58
CA PRO A 5 13.10 9.28 -5.60
C PRO A 5 11.84 9.91 -4.99
N PHE A 6 11.62 9.68 -3.70
CA PHE A 6 10.52 10.29 -2.97
C PHE A 6 10.97 11.62 -2.37
N LYS A 7 10.52 12.71 -2.97
CA LYS A 7 10.81 14.07 -2.51
C LYS A 7 9.59 14.65 -1.80
N PRO A 8 9.68 14.95 -0.50
CA PRO A 8 8.53 15.45 0.28
C PRO A 8 7.92 16.75 -0.28
N GLU A 9 8.74 17.62 -0.88
CA GLU A 9 8.27 18.86 -1.50
C GLU A 9 7.40 18.64 -2.75
N LEU A 10 7.48 17.46 -3.34
CA LEU A 10 6.70 17.07 -4.52
C LEU A 10 5.49 16.21 -4.18
N TRP A 11 5.41 15.70 -2.95
CA TRP A 11 4.42 14.74 -2.53
C TRP A 11 3.84 15.12 -1.17
N GLN A 12 2.57 15.44 -1.14
CA GLN A 12 1.86 15.79 0.09
C GLN A 12 1.10 14.57 0.62
N PRO A 13 1.20 14.26 1.93
CA PRO A 13 0.35 13.23 2.53
C PRO A 13 -1.13 13.53 2.30
N VAL A 14 -1.90 12.52 1.93
CA VAL A 14 -3.34 12.65 1.78
C VAL A 14 -3.98 12.69 3.16
N GLU A 15 -4.80 13.71 3.40
CA GLU A 15 -5.51 13.88 4.67
C GLU A 15 -6.45 12.71 4.95
N GLY A 16 -6.52 12.29 6.22
CA GLY A 16 -7.36 11.18 6.66
C GLY A 16 -6.66 9.83 6.67
N PHE A 17 -5.37 9.78 6.29
CA PHE A 17 -4.57 8.54 6.22
C PHE A 17 -3.30 8.61 7.08
N GLU A 18 -3.37 9.32 8.20
CA GLU A 18 -2.25 9.50 9.12
C GLU A 18 -1.91 8.24 9.92
N ASP A 19 -2.82 7.28 9.97
CA ASP A 19 -2.70 6.02 10.69
C ASP A 19 -2.02 4.90 9.88
N LEU A 20 -1.64 5.14 8.63
CA LEU A 20 -1.00 4.14 7.78
C LEU A 20 0.38 3.75 8.31
N THR A 21 0.67 2.45 8.30
CA THR A 21 1.95 1.88 8.71
C THR A 21 2.65 1.13 7.58
N ASP A 22 1.92 0.29 6.87
CA ASP A 22 2.44 -0.60 5.83
C ASP A 22 2.37 0.01 4.42
N ILE A 23 1.61 1.08 4.26
CA ILE A 23 1.42 1.81 3.00
C ILE A 23 1.70 3.29 3.25
N THR A 24 2.22 3.98 2.26
CA THR A 24 2.24 5.44 2.21
C THR A 24 1.35 5.92 1.08
N TYR A 25 0.66 7.04 1.31
CA TYR A 25 -0.31 7.60 0.38
C TYR A 25 -0.12 9.10 0.24
N HIS A 26 0.25 9.53 -0.95
CA HIS A 26 0.60 10.93 -1.20
C HIS A 26 -0.01 11.44 -2.49
N ARG A 27 -0.21 12.76 -2.53
CA ARG A 27 -0.65 13.50 -3.69
C ARG A 27 0.52 14.26 -4.30
N ARG A 28 0.63 14.25 -5.62
CA ARG A 28 1.65 15.02 -6.33
C ARG A 28 1.38 16.52 -6.22
N LEU A 29 2.45 17.29 -5.97
CA LEU A 29 2.47 18.75 -6.01
C LEU A 29 3.33 19.21 -7.18
N ASP A 30 2.92 20.32 -7.80
CA ASP A 30 3.73 21.06 -8.75
C ASP A 30 3.61 22.55 -8.44
N GLY A 31 4.72 23.16 -8.01
CA GLY A 31 4.72 24.55 -7.58
C GLY A 31 3.69 24.86 -6.47
N GLY A 32 3.42 23.89 -5.58
CA GLY A 32 2.42 24.00 -4.52
C GLY A 32 0.99 23.67 -4.95
N ALA A 33 0.73 23.45 -6.23
CA ALA A 33 -0.59 23.06 -6.74
C ALA A 33 -0.75 21.53 -6.76
N LEU A 34 -1.91 21.05 -6.27
CA LEU A 34 -2.25 19.62 -6.31
C LEU A 34 -2.43 19.16 -7.75
N GLN A 35 -1.76 18.07 -8.09
CA GLN A 35 -1.88 17.41 -9.38
C GLN A 35 -2.82 16.20 -9.31
N PRO A 36 -3.38 15.71 -10.43
CA PRO A 36 -4.29 14.57 -10.43
C PRO A 36 -3.59 13.22 -10.20
N THR A 37 -2.33 13.20 -9.83
CA THR A 37 -1.54 12.00 -9.58
C THR A 37 -1.44 11.71 -8.09
N VAL A 38 -1.76 10.49 -7.68
CA VAL A 38 -1.49 9.97 -6.33
C VAL A 38 -0.45 8.87 -6.39
N ARG A 39 0.29 8.72 -5.30
CA ARG A 39 1.28 7.67 -5.10
C ARG A 39 0.87 6.82 -3.92
N VAL A 40 0.69 5.54 -4.17
CA VAL A 40 0.45 4.50 -3.17
C VAL A 40 1.69 3.60 -3.15
N ALA A 41 2.33 3.43 -2.00
CA ALA A 41 3.56 2.67 -1.94
C ALA A 41 3.57 1.70 -0.77
N PHE A 42 4.06 0.49 -1.02
CA PHE A 42 4.38 -0.45 0.06
C PHE A 42 5.50 0.14 0.92
N ASN A 43 5.37 0.05 2.23
CA ASN A 43 6.29 0.65 3.20
C ASN A 43 6.76 -0.34 4.26
N ARG A 44 7.23 -1.49 3.79
CA ARG A 44 7.88 -2.53 4.60
C ARG A 44 9.22 -2.93 3.97
N PRO A 45 10.14 -1.97 3.78
CA PRO A 45 11.38 -2.24 3.05
C PRO A 45 12.28 -3.27 3.75
N GLU A 46 12.19 -3.42 5.07
CA GLU A 46 12.93 -4.39 5.88
C GLU A 46 12.63 -5.85 5.51
N VAL A 47 11.49 -6.09 4.87
CA VAL A 47 11.06 -7.42 4.38
C VAL A 47 10.77 -7.40 2.87
N ARG A 48 11.45 -6.51 2.14
CA ARG A 48 11.29 -6.39 0.69
C ARG A 48 9.85 -6.08 0.28
N ASN A 49 9.13 -5.31 1.10
CA ASN A 49 7.74 -4.96 0.90
C ASN A 49 6.81 -6.18 0.76
N ALA A 50 7.12 -7.28 1.47
CA ALA A 50 6.21 -8.40 1.61
C ALA A 50 4.91 -7.92 2.28
N PHE A 51 3.76 -8.33 1.75
CA PHE A 51 2.48 -7.93 2.31
C PHE A 51 1.97 -8.92 3.35
N ARG A 52 1.26 -8.40 4.33
CA ARG A 52 0.50 -9.13 5.35
C ARG A 52 -0.96 -8.65 5.28
N PRO A 53 -1.92 -9.28 6.00
CA PRO A 53 -3.32 -8.85 5.96
C PRO A 53 -3.52 -7.35 6.22
N HIS A 54 -2.80 -6.79 7.19
CA HIS A 54 -2.86 -5.36 7.49
C HIS A 54 -2.42 -4.48 6.29
N THR A 55 -1.37 -4.90 5.59
CA THR A 55 -0.92 -4.22 4.37
C THR A 55 -2.01 -4.20 3.30
N VAL A 56 -2.68 -5.33 3.12
CA VAL A 56 -3.78 -5.47 2.14
C VAL A 56 -4.96 -4.58 2.49
N ASP A 57 -5.31 -4.48 3.78
CA ASP A 57 -6.36 -3.57 4.26
C ASP A 57 -6.03 -2.11 3.94
N GLU A 58 -4.83 -1.67 4.24
CA GLU A 58 -4.39 -0.31 3.95
C GLU A 58 -4.33 -0.04 2.44
N LEU A 59 -3.86 -1.01 1.67
CA LEU A 59 -3.79 -0.92 0.22
C LEU A 59 -5.18 -0.78 -0.40
N TYR A 60 -6.13 -1.60 0.04
CA TYR A 60 -7.53 -1.50 -0.41
C TYR A 60 -8.12 -0.12 -0.08
N ARG A 61 -7.94 0.32 1.16
CA ARG A 61 -8.48 1.60 1.65
C ARG A 61 -7.94 2.79 0.84
N THR A 62 -6.65 2.82 0.55
CA THR A 62 -6.02 3.91 -0.22
C THR A 62 -6.43 3.88 -1.69
N LEU A 63 -6.45 2.71 -2.30
CA LEU A 63 -6.89 2.56 -3.70
C LEU A 63 -8.37 2.88 -3.88
N ASP A 64 -9.22 2.49 -2.93
CA ASP A 64 -10.64 2.82 -2.96
C ASP A 64 -10.88 4.32 -2.82
N HIS A 65 -10.14 4.98 -1.93
CA HIS A 65 -10.19 6.44 -1.80
C HIS A 65 -9.76 7.13 -3.12
N ALA A 66 -8.68 6.67 -3.73
CA ALA A 66 -8.23 7.20 -5.02
C ALA A 66 -9.28 6.99 -6.12
N ARG A 67 -9.93 5.83 -6.14
CA ARG A 67 -11.01 5.50 -7.07
C ARG A 67 -12.19 6.47 -6.92
N MET A 68 -12.56 6.79 -5.68
CA MET A 68 -13.72 7.63 -5.37
C MET A 68 -13.43 9.13 -5.43
N SER A 69 -12.18 9.53 -5.50
CA SER A 69 -11.78 10.94 -5.51
C SER A 69 -11.88 11.52 -6.94
N PRO A 70 -12.80 12.44 -7.22
CA PRO A 70 -13.02 12.92 -8.59
C PRO A 70 -11.85 13.72 -9.16
N ASP A 71 -10.99 14.28 -8.31
CA ASP A 71 -9.82 15.06 -8.68
C ASP A 71 -8.55 14.20 -8.88
N VAL A 72 -8.62 12.89 -8.63
CA VAL A 72 -7.56 11.94 -8.92
C VAL A 72 -7.75 11.36 -10.31
N GLY A 73 -6.73 11.45 -11.15
CA GLY A 73 -6.75 10.96 -12.53
C GLY A 73 -5.89 9.73 -12.77
N VAL A 74 -4.84 9.53 -11.96
CA VAL A 74 -3.91 8.42 -12.11
C VAL A 74 -3.32 8.00 -10.77
N VAL A 75 -3.09 6.70 -10.61
CA VAL A 75 -2.47 6.11 -9.43
C VAL A 75 -1.12 5.52 -9.80
N LEU A 76 -0.07 5.91 -9.09
CA LEU A 76 1.24 5.27 -9.14
C LEU A 76 1.33 4.28 -7.97
N LEU A 77 1.46 3.00 -8.29
CA LEU A 77 1.66 1.95 -7.31
C LEU A 77 3.13 1.53 -7.33
N THR A 78 3.81 1.62 -6.19
CA THR A 78 5.24 1.36 -6.09
C THR A 78 5.63 0.81 -4.71
N GLY A 79 6.92 0.69 -4.44
CA GLY A 79 7.46 0.28 -3.15
C GLY A 79 8.50 1.26 -2.64
N ASN A 80 8.47 1.55 -1.34
CA ASN A 80 9.48 2.36 -0.67
C ASN A 80 10.73 1.52 -0.37
N GLY A 81 11.85 2.19 -0.22
CA GLY A 81 13.14 1.61 0.10
C GLY A 81 14.13 2.73 0.48
N PRO A 82 15.43 2.40 0.54
CA PRO A 82 16.00 1.06 0.42
C PRO A 82 15.81 0.22 1.70
N SER A 83 16.02 -1.10 1.59
CA SER A 83 16.11 -1.97 2.76
C SER A 83 17.35 -1.62 3.58
N ALA A 84 17.21 -1.46 4.89
CA ALA A 84 18.33 -1.20 5.79
C ALA A 84 19.31 -2.39 5.87
N LYS A 85 18.89 -3.58 5.46
CA LYS A 85 19.73 -4.79 5.53
C LYS A 85 20.83 -4.81 4.48
N ASP A 86 20.55 -4.34 3.27
CA ASP A 86 21.46 -4.46 2.13
C ASP A 86 21.38 -3.30 1.12
N GLY A 87 20.57 -2.28 1.41
CA GLY A 87 20.35 -1.16 0.50
C GLY A 87 19.54 -1.49 -0.76
N GLY A 88 18.96 -2.69 -0.83
CA GLY A 88 18.20 -3.12 -2.00
C GLY A 88 16.79 -2.53 -2.03
N TRP A 89 16.26 -2.37 -3.23
CA TRP A 89 14.90 -1.88 -3.50
C TRP A 89 14.02 -3.02 -4.01
N ALA A 90 12.78 -3.03 -3.61
CA ALA A 90 11.78 -3.98 -4.11
C ALA A 90 10.44 -3.28 -4.24
N PHE A 91 9.69 -3.65 -5.26
CA PHE A 91 8.29 -3.25 -5.39
C PHE A 91 7.46 -3.94 -4.30
N CYS A 92 7.37 -5.27 -4.41
CA CYS A 92 6.69 -6.14 -3.46
C CYS A 92 7.17 -7.58 -3.69
N SER A 93 7.60 -8.27 -2.64
CA SER A 93 8.11 -9.64 -2.75
C SER A 93 7.02 -10.72 -2.62
N GLY A 94 5.76 -10.30 -2.52
CA GLY A 94 4.64 -11.23 -2.34
C GLY A 94 4.18 -11.33 -0.90
N GLY A 95 3.45 -12.38 -0.57
CA GLY A 95 2.94 -12.60 0.78
C GLY A 95 4.07 -12.87 1.79
N ASP A 96 3.98 -12.27 2.97
CA ASP A 96 4.96 -12.47 4.04
C ASP A 96 4.91 -13.90 4.57
N GLN A 97 5.92 -14.69 4.25
CA GLN A 97 5.98 -16.12 4.61
C GLN A 97 6.13 -16.35 6.11
N ARG A 98 6.61 -15.37 6.87
CA ARG A 98 6.73 -15.46 8.34
C ARG A 98 5.35 -15.44 9.02
N ILE A 99 4.38 -14.78 8.39
CA ILE A 99 2.99 -14.68 8.88
C ILE A 99 2.15 -15.84 8.34
N ARG A 100 2.58 -16.43 7.24
CA ARG A 100 1.95 -17.61 6.63
C ARG A 100 2.47 -18.89 7.32
N GLY A 101 1.90 -19.22 8.48
CA GLY A 101 2.19 -20.50 9.14
C GLY A 101 1.62 -21.70 8.37
N ARG A 102 1.79 -22.92 8.92
CA ARG A 102 1.26 -24.17 8.32
C ARG A 102 -0.25 -24.15 8.09
N THR A 103 -0.97 -23.31 8.81
CA THR A 103 -2.44 -23.16 8.78
C THR A 103 -2.91 -21.94 7.96
N GLY A 104 -2.02 -21.27 7.23
CA GLY A 104 -2.35 -20.06 6.45
C GLY A 104 -1.89 -18.76 7.12
N TYR A 105 -2.47 -17.64 6.71
CA TYR A 105 -2.10 -16.33 7.26
C TYR A 105 -2.52 -16.20 8.72
N GLN A 106 -1.59 -15.75 9.57
CA GLN A 106 -1.90 -15.34 10.93
C GLN A 106 -2.48 -13.93 10.92
N TYR A 107 -3.39 -13.68 11.83
CA TYR A 107 -4.01 -12.37 11.98
C TYR A 107 -3.02 -11.35 12.54
N ALA A 108 -3.24 -10.08 12.24
CA ALA A 108 -2.48 -8.99 12.84
C ALA A 108 -2.70 -8.95 14.37
N ALA A 109 -1.79 -8.30 15.09
CA ALA A 109 -1.91 -8.17 16.54
C ALA A 109 -3.24 -7.51 16.93
N GLY A 110 -4.01 -8.15 17.79
CA GLY A 110 -5.34 -7.70 18.21
C GLY A 110 -6.50 -8.20 17.35
N GLU A 111 -6.21 -8.91 16.27
CA GLU A 111 -7.22 -9.57 15.42
C GLU A 111 -7.31 -11.05 15.76
N SER A 112 -8.51 -11.59 15.68
CA SER A 112 -8.78 -13.03 15.84
C SER A 112 -9.73 -13.51 14.75
N ALA A 113 -9.87 -14.83 14.60
CA ALA A 113 -10.83 -15.43 13.68
C ALA A 113 -12.27 -14.98 13.93
N GLU A 114 -12.57 -14.52 15.15
CA GLU A 114 -13.91 -14.05 15.56
C GLU A 114 -14.13 -12.56 15.22
N THR A 115 -13.05 -11.77 15.13
CA THR A 115 -13.13 -10.32 14.93
C THR A 115 -12.84 -9.90 13.49
N VAL A 116 -12.31 -10.79 12.67
CA VAL A 116 -11.95 -10.53 11.28
C VAL A 116 -12.88 -11.28 10.34
N ASP A 117 -13.46 -10.56 9.38
CA ASP A 117 -14.19 -11.19 8.28
C ASP A 117 -13.26 -12.19 7.57
N PRO A 118 -13.64 -13.48 7.45
CA PRO A 118 -12.82 -14.49 6.77
C PRO A 118 -12.39 -14.09 5.35
N ALA A 119 -13.19 -13.31 4.64
CA ALA A 119 -12.87 -12.78 3.32
C ALA A 119 -11.72 -11.77 3.38
N ARG A 120 -11.55 -11.05 4.50
CA ARG A 120 -10.48 -10.06 4.73
C ARG A 120 -9.20 -10.69 5.28
N ALA A 121 -9.35 -11.76 6.08
CA ALA A 121 -8.21 -12.39 6.76
C ALA A 121 -7.35 -13.26 5.85
N GLY A 122 -7.78 -13.56 4.66
CA GLY A 122 -7.14 -14.56 3.85
C GLY A 122 -6.80 -14.14 2.43
N ARG A 123 -6.55 -15.17 1.66
CA ARG A 123 -6.22 -15.10 0.24
C ARG A 123 -7.24 -14.30 -0.60
N LEU A 124 -8.51 -14.28 -0.18
CA LEU A 124 -9.58 -13.59 -0.88
C LEU A 124 -9.43 -12.07 -0.85
N HIS A 125 -8.83 -11.52 0.20
CA HIS A 125 -8.71 -10.08 0.33
C HIS A 125 -7.71 -9.48 -0.68
N ILE A 126 -6.60 -10.13 -0.96
CA ILE A 126 -5.68 -9.68 -2.01
C ILE A 126 -6.35 -9.77 -3.39
N LEU A 127 -7.24 -10.75 -3.61
CA LEU A 127 -8.02 -10.83 -4.84
C LEU A 127 -8.98 -9.64 -4.99
N GLU A 128 -9.53 -9.14 -3.91
CA GLU A 128 -10.36 -7.93 -3.92
C GLU A 128 -9.56 -6.69 -4.31
N VAL A 129 -8.32 -6.57 -3.86
CA VAL A 129 -7.41 -5.51 -4.31
C VAL A 129 -7.12 -5.62 -5.81
N GLN A 130 -6.81 -6.81 -6.28
CA GLN A 130 -6.55 -7.08 -7.70
C GLN A 130 -7.78 -6.75 -8.55
N ARG A 131 -8.97 -7.11 -8.08
CA ARG A 131 -10.23 -6.79 -8.74
C ARG A 131 -10.47 -5.27 -8.79
N LEU A 132 -10.21 -4.57 -7.68
CA LEU A 132 -10.34 -3.12 -7.62
C LEU A 132 -9.42 -2.44 -8.63
N ILE A 133 -8.16 -2.87 -8.75
CA ILE A 133 -7.21 -2.35 -9.73
C ILE A 133 -7.70 -2.64 -11.16
N ARG A 134 -8.13 -3.86 -11.42
CA ARG A 134 -8.59 -4.28 -12.75
C ARG A 134 -9.77 -3.46 -13.27
N PHE A 135 -10.70 -3.15 -12.40
CA PHE A 135 -11.93 -2.43 -12.76
C PHE A 135 -11.90 -0.95 -12.39
N MET A 136 -10.74 -0.43 -11.98
CA MET A 136 -10.61 0.98 -11.67
C MET A 136 -10.80 1.83 -12.94
N PRO A 137 -11.67 2.86 -12.90
CA PRO A 137 -11.89 3.74 -14.06
C PRO A 137 -10.75 4.73 -14.31
N LYS A 138 -9.65 4.56 -13.61
CA LYS A 138 -8.43 5.38 -13.70
C LYS A 138 -7.22 4.47 -13.91
N PRO A 139 -6.19 4.91 -14.66
CA PRO A 139 -4.95 4.16 -14.79
C PRO A 139 -4.25 3.93 -13.43
N VAL A 140 -3.75 2.73 -13.27
CA VAL A 140 -2.91 2.35 -12.14
C VAL A 140 -1.57 1.87 -12.68
#